data_3c72168b8053b0ca46448e34124c2fd8
#
_entry.id   3c72168b8053b0ca46448e34124c2fd8
#
_cell.length_a   1.000
_cell.length_b   1.000
_cell.length_c   1.000
_cell.angle_alpha   90.00
_cell.angle_beta   90.00
_cell.angle_gamma   90.00
#
_symmetry.space_group_name_H-M   'P 1'
#
loop_
_entity.id
_entity.type
_entity.pdbx_description
1 polymer ?
#
loop_
_entity_poly.entity_id
_entity_poly.type
_entity_poly.pdbx_seq_one_letter_code
_entity_poly.pdbx_strand_id
1 'polypeptide(L)'
;MSTPIDRSALNAAQRAAALQRLANERYDVIVVGGGVTGAGVALDAASRGLRTALVERVDLAAGTSRWSSKLVHGGLRYLAKGDLPIAYESARERHHLMTTIAPHLTRPLANIAPDTSPAESALADTGILLADGLRRAAGTPSSLLPRPRRVSADAARRLVPGVRAGTRGIRFTDGQLEDDARFVATLARTAAAHGADVVTRCGAVPLDADRVELTDELTGESFVAHGHVVLATGVWSGETEPAISVTPSRGSHLVLPAAALGHPTAQLNAPVPGHFGRFVFAVPIGDELVLLGLTDELDANADPLAPSVPHADERFLLETINASMERPLTSADVVGRFAGLRPLVALSSAVAGGNAPTADASRKHLLLDEPGRPITITGGKFTTYRRMAEDAVDAVAKRVDTSTQVRDCRTTELPLLGAAPRDALARSSATPRYVRRYGTLASQLDELVRADPSLARPVADGCATTRAEFAYAI
;
A
#
# COMPACT_ATOMS: atom_id res chain seq x y z
N MET A 1 -4.91 -8.99 32.47
CA MET A 1 -4.50 -8.17 31.32
C MET A 1 -4.15 -9.14 30.22
N SER A 2 -4.86 -9.12 29.08
CA SER A 2 -4.50 -9.94 27.91
C SER A 2 -3.12 -9.51 27.39
N THR A 3 -2.33 -10.43 26.89
CA THR A 3 -1.04 -10.11 26.29
C THR A 3 -1.26 -9.23 25.04
N PRO A 4 -0.30 -8.37 24.63
CA PRO A 4 -0.44 -7.57 23.42
C PRO A 4 -0.78 -8.40 22.17
N ILE A 5 -0.33 -9.67 22.11
CA ILE A 5 -0.63 -10.61 21.02
C ILE A 5 -2.12 -10.95 20.99
N ASP A 6 -2.76 -11.16 22.15
CA ASP A 6 -4.21 -11.49 22.21
C ASP A 6 -5.06 -10.35 21.66
N ARG A 7 -4.70 -9.08 21.94
CA ARG A 7 -5.39 -7.92 21.35
C ARG A 7 -5.24 -7.85 19.83
N SER A 8 -4.14 -8.31 19.30
CA SER A 8 -3.85 -8.25 17.86
C SER A 8 -4.54 -9.35 17.03
N ALA A 9 -5.27 -10.26 17.65
CA ALA A 9 -6.00 -11.31 16.92
C ALA A 9 -7.15 -10.76 16.07
N LEU A 10 -7.77 -9.64 16.48
CA LEU A 10 -8.90 -8.99 15.80
C LEU A 10 -10.09 -9.94 15.56
N ASN A 11 -10.34 -10.85 16.48
CA ASN A 11 -11.42 -11.83 16.38
C ASN A 11 -12.80 -11.26 16.80
N ALA A 12 -13.85 -12.06 16.66
CA ALA A 12 -15.22 -11.66 16.95
C ALA A 12 -15.43 -11.19 18.40
N ALA A 13 -14.76 -11.82 19.38
CA ALA A 13 -14.89 -11.44 20.80
C ALA A 13 -14.25 -10.05 21.06
N GLN A 14 -13.11 -9.78 20.43
CA GLN A 14 -12.46 -8.46 20.53
C GLN A 14 -13.29 -7.38 19.83
N ARG A 15 -13.90 -7.70 18.66
CA ARG A 15 -14.82 -6.80 17.98
C ARG A 15 -16.03 -6.44 18.86
N ALA A 16 -16.68 -7.43 19.47
CA ALA A 16 -17.82 -7.20 20.34
C ALA A 16 -17.45 -6.32 21.54
N ALA A 17 -16.31 -6.59 22.19
CA ALA A 17 -15.82 -5.80 23.30
C ALA A 17 -15.44 -4.35 22.87
N ALA A 18 -14.89 -4.17 21.69
CA ALA A 18 -14.57 -2.85 21.14
C ALA A 18 -15.81 -2.02 20.85
N LEU A 19 -16.89 -2.61 20.30
CA LEU A 19 -18.17 -1.94 20.09
C LEU A 19 -18.79 -1.48 21.41
N GLN A 20 -18.74 -2.32 22.46
CA GLN A 20 -19.22 -1.95 23.78
C GLN A 20 -18.43 -0.77 24.37
N ARG A 21 -17.09 -0.75 24.20
CA ARG A 21 -16.28 0.40 24.65
C ARG A 21 -16.58 1.65 23.84
N LEU A 22 -16.74 1.56 22.52
CA LEU A 22 -17.09 2.70 21.68
C LEU A 22 -18.43 3.32 22.04
N ALA A 23 -19.40 2.51 22.48
CA ALA A 23 -20.72 2.99 22.91
C ALA A 23 -20.71 3.66 24.30
N ASN A 24 -19.78 3.30 25.19
CA ASN A 24 -19.85 3.69 26.61
C ASN A 24 -18.69 4.56 27.10
N GLU A 25 -17.63 4.69 26.31
CA GLU A 25 -16.39 5.33 26.77
C GLU A 25 -15.91 6.37 25.75
N ARG A 26 -15.25 7.43 26.23
CA ARG A 26 -14.65 8.44 25.35
C ARG A 26 -13.27 7.99 24.86
N TYR A 27 -13.00 8.24 23.58
CA TYR A 27 -11.70 8.07 22.95
C TYR A 27 -10.98 9.41 22.76
N ASP A 28 -9.65 9.38 22.67
CA ASP A 28 -8.88 10.56 22.24
C ASP A 28 -9.02 10.76 20.74
N VAL A 29 -9.06 9.64 19.98
CA VAL A 29 -9.21 9.68 18.53
C VAL A 29 -10.01 8.49 18.00
N ILE A 30 -10.94 8.77 17.06
CA ILE A 30 -11.68 7.77 16.29
C ILE A 30 -11.33 7.95 14.82
N VAL A 31 -10.67 6.96 14.25
CA VAL A 31 -10.24 6.95 12.85
C VAL A 31 -11.29 6.23 12.00
N VAL A 32 -11.80 6.89 10.98
CA VAL A 32 -12.78 6.35 10.03
C VAL A 32 -12.09 5.96 8.73
N GLY A 33 -12.12 4.67 8.40
CA GLY A 33 -11.55 4.07 7.19
C GLY A 33 -10.34 3.17 7.47
N GLY A 34 -10.48 1.88 7.15
CA GLY A 34 -9.50 0.80 7.37
C GLY A 34 -8.51 0.60 6.22
N GLY A 35 -8.24 1.62 5.40
CA GLY A 35 -7.18 1.62 4.39
C GLY A 35 -5.80 1.82 5.01
N VAL A 36 -4.75 1.85 4.15
CA VAL A 36 -3.35 2.02 4.61
C VAL A 36 -3.15 3.30 5.41
N THR A 37 -3.84 4.38 5.06
CA THR A 37 -3.76 5.67 5.75
C THR A 37 -4.39 5.57 7.14
N GLY A 38 -5.64 5.11 7.24
CA GLY A 38 -6.33 5.02 8.53
C GLY A 38 -5.69 4.01 9.48
N ALA A 39 -5.26 2.83 8.98
CA ALA A 39 -4.50 1.88 9.78
C ALA A 39 -3.16 2.47 10.27
N GLY A 40 -2.51 3.30 9.44
CA GLY A 40 -1.32 4.05 9.82
C GLY A 40 -1.59 5.09 10.90
N VAL A 41 -2.69 5.88 10.77
CA VAL A 41 -3.13 6.86 11.79
C VAL A 41 -3.44 6.17 13.11
N ALA A 42 -4.17 5.05 13.07
CA ALA A 42 -4.48 4.29 14.28
C ALA A 42 -3.22 3.76 14.98
N LEU A 43 -2.23 3.28 14.21
CA LEU A 43 -0.95 2.82 14.77
C LEU A 43 -0.16 3.99 15.37
N ASP A 44 -0.04 5.10 14.66
CA ASP A 44 0.72 6.24 15.15
C ASP A 44 0.09 6.80 16.42
N ALA A 45 -1.21 7.04 16.43
CA ALA A 45 -1.96 7.53 17.59
C ALA A 45 -1.83 6.61 18.82
N ALA A 46 -2.10 5.31 18.66
CA ALA A 46 -1.98 4.34 19.74
C ALA A 46 -0.54 4.23 20.27
N SER A 47 0.46 4.28 19.38
CA SER A 47 1.87 4.23 19.78
C SER A 47 2.34 5.46 20.55
N ARG A 48 1.68 6.62 20.35
CA ARG A 48 1.90 7.85 21.13
C ARG A 48 1.14 7.87 22.47
N GLY A 49 0.33 6.85 22.75
CA GLY A 49 -0.40 6.68 23.99
C GLY A 49 -1.83 7.22 23.96
N LEU A 50 -2.33 7.64 22.81
CA LEU A 50 -3.71 8.07 22.65
C LEU A 50 -4.65 6.86 22.69
N ARG A 51 -5.78 6.99 23.36
CA ARG A 51 -6.87 6.04 23.32
C ARG A 51 -7.53 6.09 21.96
N THR A 52 -7.31 5.06 21.14
CA THR A 52 -7.57 5.07 19.72
C THR A 52 -8.59 4.02 19.33
N ALA A 53 -9.54 4.36 18.44
CA ALA A 53 -10.36 3.42 17.73
C ALA A 53 -10.16 3.58 16.20
N LEU A 54 -10.20 2.47 15.47
CA LEU A 54 -10.27 2.40 14.01
C LEU A 54 -11.55 1.70 13.62
N VAL A 55 -12.42 2.37 12.86
CA VAL A 55 -13.67 1.81 12.36
C VAL A 55 -13.66 1.73 10.84
N GLU A 56 -14.13 0.60 10.29
CA GLU A 56 -14.15 0.32 8.87
C GLU A 56 -15.48 -0.33 8.47
N ARG A 57 -16.16 0.23 7.48
CA ARG A 57 -17.49 -0.22 7.05
C ARG A 57 -17.50 -1.62 6.46
N VAL A 58 -16.48 -1.98 5.68
CA VAL A 58 -16.43 -3.26 4.95
C VAL A 58 -15.41 -4.19 5.60
N ASP A 59 -14.14 -4.01 5.25
CA ASP A 59 -13.02 -4.78 5.76
C ASP A 59 -11.72 -4.00 5.58
N LEU A 60 -10.67 -4.39 6.30
CA LEU A 60 -9.36 -3.78 6.16
C LEU A 60 -8.87 -3.87 4.70
N ALA A 61 -8.34 -2.76 4.20
CA ALA A 61 -7.88 -2.62 2.82
C ALA A 61 -8.97 -2.79 1.73
N ALA A 62 -10.25 -2.77 2.04
CA ALA A 62 -11.33 -3.07 1.09
C ALA A 62 -11.34 -2.17 -0.16
N GLY A 63 -10.95 -0.90 -0.01
CA GLY A 63 -10.83 0.06 -1.13
C GLY A 63 -9.51 -0.02 -1.87
N THR A 64 -8.94 1.12 -2.20
CA THR A 64 -7.71 1.30 -3.01
C THR A 64 -6.51 0.48 -2.50
N SER A 65 -6.40 0.27 -1.20
CA SER A 65 -5.19 -0.24 -0.55
C SER A 65 -4.81 -1.67 -0.93
N ARG A 66 -5.74 -2.51 -1.41
CA ARG A 66 -5.48 -3.89 -1.88
C ARG A 66 -5.18 -3.98 -3.38
N TRP A 67 -5.40 -2.91 -4.12
CA TRP A 67 -5.33 -2.87 -5.58
C TRP A 67 -4.07 -2.19 -6.11
N SER A 68 -2.98 -2.15 -5.33
CA SER A 68 -1.72 -1.54 -5.75
C SER A 68 -0.91 -2.43 -6.68
N SER A 69 0.11 -1.86 -7.33
CA SER A 69 1.11 -2.62 -8.11
C SER A 69 2.11 -3.39 -7.22
N LYS A 70 1.89 -3.46 -5.92
CA LYS A 70 2.78 -4.12 -4.93
C LYS A 70 4.19 -3.53 -4.90
N LEU A 71 4.35 -2.24 -5.17
CA LEU A 71 5.63 -1.55 -5.19
C LEU A 71 5.78 -0.54 -4.04
N VAL A 72 6.96 -0.52 -3.45
CA VAL A 72 7.43 0.50 -2.50
C VAL A 72 8.55 1.27 -3.18
N HIS A 73 8.16 2.24 -4.03
CA HIS A 73 9.11 2.91 -4.92
C HIS A 73 9.69 4.19 -4.32
N GLY A 74 10.96 4.48 -4.66
CA GLY A 74 11.71 5.65 -4.21
C GLY A 74 11.41 6.96 -4.95
N GLY A 75 10.29 7.05 -5.68
CA GLY A 75 9.82 8.31 -6.25
C GLY A 75 10.47 8.74 -7.57
N LEU A 76 11.01 7.83 -8.39
CA LEU A 76 11.68 8.12 -9.67
C LEU A 76 10.84 9.03 -10.60
N ARG A 77 9.50 8.83 -10.68
CA ARG A 77 8.61 9.67 -11.49
C ARG A 77 8.56 11.15 -11.05
N TYR A 78 8.87 11.45 -9.79
CA TYR A 78 8.89 12.85 -9.29
C TYR A 78 10.17 13.55 -9.66
N LEU A 79 11.29 12.80 -9.71
CA LEU A 79 12.55 13.34 -10.26
C LEU A 79 12.37 13.79 -11.70
N ALA A 80 11.66 13.02 -12.53
CA ALA A 80 11.35 13.38 -13.90
C ALA A 80 10.48 14.67 -14.01
N LYS A 81 9.74 15.02 -12.95
CA LYS A 81 8.93 16.24 -12.85
C LYS A 81 9.64 17.38 -12.08
N GLY A 82 10.87 17.17 -11.60
CA GLY A 82 11.63 18.15 -10.82
C GLY A 82 11.20 18.27 -9.34
N ASP A 83 10.29 17.38 -8.84
CA ASP A 83 9.82 17.43 -7.46
C ASP A 83 10.75 16.63 -6.52
N LEU A 84 11.90 17.23 -6.21
CA LEU A 84 12.94 16.66 -5.34
C LEU A 84 12.44 16.38 -3.90
N PRO A 85 11.65 17.26 -3.25
CA PRO A 85 11.19 17.01 -1.88
C PRO A 85 10.34 15.73 -1.78
N ILE A 86 9.35 15.53 -2.68
CA ILE A 86 8.52 14.34 -2.70
C ILE A 86 9.31 13.08 -3.06
N ALA A 87 10.30 13.20 -3.95
CA ALA A 87 11.18 12.09 -4.30
C ALA A 87 12.03 11.67 -3.09
N TYR A 88 12.58 12.64 -2.34
CA TYR A 88 13.38 12.36 -1.14
C TYR A 88 12.53 11.76 -0.01
N GLU A 89 11.33 12.31 0.24
CA GLU A 89 10.37 11.74 1.20
C GLU A 89 10.05 10.28 0.84
N SER A 90 9.72 10.00 -0.42
CA SER A 90 9.46 8.64 -0.89
C SER A 90 10.66 7.70 -0.67
N ALA A 91 11.90 8.18 -0.88
CA ALA A 91 13.10 7.40 -0.64
C ALA A 91 13.34 7.11 0.85
N ARG A 92 13.05 8.07 1.74
CA ARG A 92 13.12 7.90 3.20
C ARG A 92 12.06 6.92 3.70
N GLU A 93 10.81 7.08 3.29
CA GLU A 93 9.73 6.18 3.70
C GLU A 93 9.99 4.75 3.20
N ARG A 94 10.47 4.57 1.97
CA ARG A 94 10.93 3.26 1.48
C ARG A 94 12.05 2.69 2.35
N HIS A 95 13.01 3.52 2.77
CA HIS A 95 14.08 3.08 3.66
C HIS A 95 13.52 2.51 4.96
N HIS A 96 12.68 3.28 5.67
CA HIS A 96 12.07 2.84 6.93
C HIS A 96 11.25 1.56 6.75
N LEU A 97 10.43 1.48 5.68
CA LEU A 97 9.64 0.29 5.38
C LEU A 97 10.50 -0.96 5.19
N MET A 98 11.59 -0.84 4.44
CA MET A 98 12.41 -1.98 4.07
C MET A 98 13.41 -2.40 5.16
N THR A 99 13.80 -1.50 6.06
CA THR A 99 14.84 -1.78 7.06
C THR A 99 14.28 -2.06 8.44
N THR A 100 13.22 -1.37 8.85
CA THR A 100 12.74 -1.35 10.23
C THR A 100 11.27 -1.76 10.34
N ILE A 101 10.39 -1.10 9.59
CA ILE A 101 8.95 -1.22 9.79
C ILE A 101 8.45 -2.61 9.37
N ALA A 102 8.76 -3.04 8.14
CA ALA A 102 8.25 -4.28 7.58
C ALA A 102 9.27 -5.04 6.71
N PRO A 103 10.45 -5.41 7.24
CA PRO A 103 11.46 -6.15 6.46
C PRO A 103 10.94 -7.47 5.87
N HIS A 104 10.01 -8.16 6.57
CA HIS A 104 9.39 -9.42 6.12
C HIS A 104 8.40 -9.22 4.97
N LEU A 105 7.68 -8.10 4.94
CA LEU A 105 6.67 -7.78 3.91
C LEU A 105 7.25 -7.02 2.71
N THR A 106 8.55 -6.69 2.74
CA THR A 106 9.21 -5.95 1.68
C THR A 106 10.45 -6.69 1.18
N ARG A 107 10.71 -6.60 -0.11
CA ARG A 107 11.91 -7.19 -0.72
C ARG A 107 12.52 -6.27 -1.78
N PRO A 108 13.83 -6.35 -2.05
CA PRO A 108 14.43 -5.69 -3.20
C PRO A 108 13.92 -6.32 -4.50
N LEU A 109 13.55 -5.49 -5.46
CA LEU A 109 13.13 -5.89 -6.80
C LEU A 109 14.08 -5.28 -7.83
N ALA A 110 14.77 -6.14 -8.57
CA ALA A 110 15.53 -5.69 -9.74
C ALA A 110 14.57 -5.19 -10.83
N ASN A 111 14.95 -4.12 -11.48
CA ASN A 111 14.22 -3.51 -12.59
C ASN A 111 15.12 -3.42 -13.82
N ILE A 112 14.56 -3.64 -15.00
CA ILE A 112 15.18 -3.37 -16.29
C ILE A 112 14.38 -2.27 -16.99
N ALA A 113 15.05 -1.15 -17.29
CA ALA A 113 14.56 -0.15 -18.22
C ALA A 113 15.29 -0.36 -19.56
N PRO A 114 14.60 -0.84 -20.59
CA PRO A 114 15.20 -1.03 -21.92
C PRO A 114 15.66 0.31 -22.52
N ASP A 115 16.72 0.26 -23.32
CA ASP A 115 17.14 1.39 -24.14
C ASP A 115 16.07 1.71 -25.18
N THR A 116 15.86 3.00 -25.39
CA THR A 116 15.02 3.59 -26.43
C THR A 116 15.90 4.40 -27.39
N SER A 117 15.55 5.64 -27.70
CA SER A 117 16.46 6.53 -28.40
C SER A 117 17.68 6.88 -27.54
N PRO A 118 18.85 7.24 -28.14
CA PRO A 118 20.03 7.63 -27.34
C PRO A 118 19.77 8.77 -26.36
N ALA A 119 18.97 9.76 -26.74
CA ALA A 119 18.65 10.90 -25.90
C ALA A 119 17.74 10.50 -24.71
N GLU A 120 16.71 9.71 -24.94
CA GLU A 120 15.80 9.22 -23.89
C GLU A 120 16.51 8.28 -22.93
N SER A 121 17.39 7.40 -23.45
CA SER A 121 18.19 6.50 -22.62
C SER A 121 19.15 7.27 -21.72
N ALA A 122 19.82 8.31 -22.23
CA ALA A 122 20.70 9.17 -21.42
C ALA A 122 19.92 9.92 -20.30
N LEU A 123 18.72 10.38 -20.62
CA LEU A 123 17.86 11.06 -19.64
C LEU A 123 17.33 10.07 -18.59
N ALA A 124 16.93 8.87 -18.97
CA ALA A 124 16.53 7.80 -18.06
C ALA A 124 17.66 7.39 -17.11
N ASP A 125 18.88 7.19 -17.67
CA ASP A 125 20.09 6.89 -16.90
C ASP A 125 20.38 7.97 -15.87
N THR A 126 20.30 9.24 -16.26
CA THR A 126 20.49 10.40 -15.37
C THR A 126 19.47 10.40 -14.24
N GLY A 127 18.19 10.20 -14.55
CA GLY A 127 17.12 10.12 -13.55
C GLY A 127 17.32 8.96 -12.56
N ILE A 128 17.73 7.79 -13.04
CA ILE A 128 18.00 6.61 -12.22
C ILE A 128 19.24 6.83 -11.32
N LEU A 129 20.29 7.49 -11.82
CA LEU A 129 21.47 7.82 -11.02
C LEU A 129 21.16 8.87 -9.94
N LEU A 130 20.32 9.87 -10.23
CA LEU A 130 19.82 10.82 -9.22
C LEU A 130 18.99 10.09 -8.14
N ALA A 131 18.14 9.14 -8.53
CA ALA A 131 17.39 8.30 -7.58
C ALA A 131 18.33 7.47 -6.68
N ASP A 132 19.46 6.98 -7.19
CA ASP A 132 20.50 6.32 -6.36
C ASP A 132 21.15 7.32 -5.39
N GLY A 133 21.34 8.57 -5.79
CA GLY A 133 21.76 9.64 -4.89
C GLY A 133 20.79 9.85 -3.72
N LEU A 134 19.48 9.91 -4.00
CA LEU A 134 18.43 10.00 -2.97
C LEU A 134 18.37 8.74 -2.09
N ARG A 135 18.56 7.55 -2.66
CA ARG A 135 18.67 6.30 -1.90
C ARG A 135 19.80 6.39 -0.85
N ARG A 136 20.97 6.92 -1.25
CA ARG A 136 22.10 7.12 -0.32
C ARG A 136 21.78 8.16 0.75
N ALA A 137 21.22 9.30 0.35
CA ALA A 137 20.82 10.37 1.25
C ALA A 137 19.78 9.89 2.29
N ALA A 138 18.88 8.96 1.89
CA ALA A 138 17.94 8.31 2.78
C ALA A 138 18.55 7.22 3.68
N GLY A 139 19.85 6.92 3.58
CA GLY A 139 20.55 5.93 4.39
C GLY A 139 20.38 4.47 3.92
N THR A 140 19.74 4.21 2.77
CA THR A 140 19.53 2.83 2.31
C THR A 140 20.84 2.22 1.78
N PRO A 141 21.36 1.12 2.35
CA PRO A 141 22.62 0.53 1.94
C PRO A 141 22.52 -0.14 0.56
N SER A 142 23.64 -0.17 -0.17
CA SER A 142 23.72 -0.84 -1.47
C SER A 142 23.65 -2.38 -1.39
N SER A 143 23.85 -2.94 -0.21
CA SER A 143 23.59 -4.36 0.06
C SER A 143 22.11 -4.71 -0.01
N LEU A 144 21.22 -3.77 0.35
CA LEU A 144 19.77 -3.92 0.25
C LEU A 144 19.25 -3.51 -1.13
N LEU A 145 19.62 -2.32 -1.60
CA LEU A 145 19.25 -1.81 -2.93
C LEU A 145 20.54 -1.55 -3.75
N PRO A 146 21.00 -2.53 -4.54
CA PRO A 146 22.20 -2.42 -5.36
C PRO A 146 22.18 -1.22 -6.32
N ARG A 147 23.36 -0.65 -6.55
CA ARG A 147 23.54 0.50 -7.44
C ARG A 147 23.09 0.19 -8.87
N PRO A 148 22.57 1.19 -9.58
CA PRO A 148 22.26 1.06 -11.01
C PRO A 148 23.50 0.68 -11.83
N ARG A 149 23.29 -0.09 -12.89
CA ARG A 149 24.33 -0.45 -13.86
C ARG A 149 23.74 -0.75 -15.21
N ARG A 150 24.45 -0.42 -16.26
CA ARG A 150 24.12 -0.84 -17.63
C ARG A 150 24.23 -2.36 -17.74
N VAL A 151 23.33 -2.96 -18.51
CA VAL A 151 23.30 -4.40 -18.75
C VAL A 151 23.31 -4.72 -20.25
N SER A 152 24.06 -5.76 -20.63
CA SER A 152 24.05 -6.30 -21.98
C SER A 152 22.75 -7.02 -22.26
N ALA A 153 22.50 -7.33 -23.54
CA ALA A 153 21.33 -8.10 -23.97
C ALA A 153 21.24 -9.46 -23.26
N ASP A 154 22.35 -10.18 -23.14
CA ASP A 154 22.39 -11.46 -22.42
C ASP A 154 22.06 -11.32 -20.94
N ALA A 155 22.53 -10.25 -20.30
CA ALA A 155 22.24 -9.99 -18.89
C ALA A 155 20.76 -9.60 -18.69
N ALA A 156 20.17 -8.81 -19.58
CA ALA A 156 18.75 -8.49 -19.57
C ALA A 156 17.90 -9.75 -19.75
N ARG A 157 18.26 -10.61 -20.71
CA ARG A 157 17.56 -11.87 -20.99
C ARG A 157 17.66 -12.89 -19.86
N ARG A 158 18.76 -12.93 -19.10
CA ARG A 158 18.83 -13.75 -17.87
C ARG A 158 17.87 -13.28 -16.78
N LEU A 159 17.57 -11.99 -16.70
CA LEU A 159 16.67 -11.42 -15.72
C LEU A 159 15.19 -11.46 -16.16
N VAL A 160 14.95 -11.29 -17.44
CA VAL A 160 13.62 -11.35 -18.08
C VAL A 160 13.74 -12.20 -19.37
N PRO A 161 13.61 -13.54 -19.27
CA PRO A 161 13.90 -14.41 -20.41
C PRO A 161 13.01 -14.18 -21.64
N GLY A 162 11.77 -13.73 -21.43
CA GLY A 162 10.84 -13.40 -22.53
C GLY A 162 11.09 -12.06 -23.23
N VAL A 163 12.09 -11.27 -22.79
CA VAL A 163 12.38 -9.98 -23.45
C VAL A 163 12.94 -10.19 -24.86
N ARG A 164 12.62 -9.26 -25.77
CA ARG A 164 13.09 -9.28 -27.16
C ARG A 164 14.61 -9.43 -27.25
N ALA A 165 15.08 -10.25 -28.19
CA ALA A 165 16.50 -10.44 -28.41
C ALA A 165 17.21 -9.11 -28.72
N GLY A 166 18.43 -8.94 -28.19
CA GLY A 166 19.20 -7.71 -28.38
C GLY A 166 18.84 -6.57 -27.42
N THR A 167 17.80 -6.70 -26.58
CA THR A 167 17.41 -5.68 -25.62
C THR A 167 18.54 -5.41 -24.63
N ARG A 168 19.05 -4.17 -24.61
CA ARG A 168 19.99 -3.61 -23.64
C ARG A 168 19.24 -2.62 -22.76
N GLY A 169 19.88 -2.14 -21.68
CA GLY A 169 19.27 -1.13 -20.84
C GLY A 169 20.03 -0.87 -19.57
N ILE A 170 19.38 -0.21 -18.62
CA ILE A 170 19.89 -0.01 -17.28
C ILE A 170 19.11 -0.88 -16.27
N ARG A 171 19.85 -1.61 -15.43
CA ARG A 171 19.31 -2.31 -14.27
C ARG A 171 19.42 -1.39 -13.08
N PHE A 172 18.33 -1.25 -12.33
CA PHE A 172 18.30 -0.59 -11.02
C PHE A 172 17.47 -1.44 -10.04
N THR A 173 17.42 -1.05 -8.76
CA THR A 173 16.69 -1.83 -7.76
C THR A 173 15.79 -0.90 -6.97
N ASP A 174 14.54 -1.33 -6.75
CA ASP A 174 13.55 -0.64 -5.93
C ASP A 174 12.90 -1.61 -4.93
N GLY A 175 11.96 -1.13 -4.12
CA GLY A 175 11.24 -1.97 -3.15
C GLY A 175 9.98 -2.58 -3.74
N GLN A 176 9.67 -3.82 -3.31
CA GLN A 176 8.42 -4.52 -3.58
C GLN A 176 7.76 -4.93 -2.28
N LEU A 177 6.42 -4.85 -2.23
CA LEU A 177 5.61 -5.47 -1.17
C LEU A 177 5.33 -6.94 -1.51
N GLU A 178 5.31 -7.78 -0.50
CA GLU A 178 4.80 -9.14 -0.63
C GLU A 178 3.29 -9.15 -0.90
N ASP A 179 2.54 -8.32 -0.15
CA ASP A 179 1.08 -8.22 -0.25
C ASP A 179 0.62 -6.92 0.42
N ASP A 180 -0.10 -6.07 -0.30
CA ASP A 180 -0.57 -4.78 0.20
C ASP A 180 -1.73 -4.89 1.20
N ALA A 181 -2.69 -5.77 0.97
CA ALA A 181 -3.79 -5.99 1.91
C ALA A 181 -3.27 -6.57 3.24
N ARG A 182 -2.33 -7.53 3.18
CA ARG A 182 -1.66 -8.07 4.35
C ARG A 182 -0.87 -7.00 5.11
N PHE A 183 -0.22 -6.09 4.40
CA PHE A 183 0.47 -4.97 5.02
C PHE A 183 -0.49 -4.11 5.85
N VAL A 184 -1.67 -3.76 5.30
CA VAL A 184 -2.69 -3.00 6.02
C VAL A 184 -3.24 -3.77 7.22
N ALA A 185 -3.54 -5.06 7.06
CA ALA A 185 -3.97 -5.92 8.17
C ALA A 185 -2.90 -5.99 9.28
N THR A 186 -1.61 -6.04 8.89
CA THR A 186 -0.51 -6.05 9.85
C THR A 186 -0.37 -4.71 10.57
N LEU A 187 -0.60 -3.57 9.88
CA LEU A 187 -0.68 -2.25 10.51
C LEU A 187 -1.79 -2.20 11.57
N ALA A 188 -3.00 -2.60 11.21
CA ALA A 188 -4.15 -2.60 12.11
C ALA A 188 -3.93 -3.53 13.31
N ARG A 189 -3.39 -4.74 13.09
CA ARG A 189 -2.99 -5.66 14.16
C ARG A 189 -1.93 -5.07 15.08
N THR A 190 -0.95 -4.35 14.52
CA THR A 190 0.08 -3.69 15.31
C THR A 190 -0.53 -2.52 16.12
N ALA A 191 -1.45 -1.76 15.54
CA ALA A 191 -2.18 -0.73 16.28
C ALA A 191 -2.96 -1.32 17.48
N ALA A 192 -3.63 -2.46 17.27
CA ALA A 192 -4.33 -3.19 18.33
C ALA A 192 -3.37 -3.70 19.42
N ALA A 193 -2.17 -4.18 19.05
CA ALA A 193 -1.12 -4.54 20.00
C ALA A 193 -0.64 -3.35 20.84
N HIS A 194 -0.75 -2.14 20.31
CA HIS A 194 -0.50 -0.87 21.02
C HIS A 194 -1.73 -0.31 21.75
N GLY A 195 -2.85 -1.01 21.78
CA GLY A 195 -4.03 -0.67 22.56
C GLY A 195 -5.17 -0.06 21.74
N ALA A 196 -5.08 0.08 20.42
CA ALA A 196 -6.19 0.52 19.59
C ALA A 196 -7.31 -0.53 19.55
N ASP A 197 -8.55 -0.07 19.50
CA ASP A 197 -9.71 -0.89 19.16
C ASP A 197 -9.93 -0.83 17.65
N VAL A 198 -9.93 -1.99 16.98
CA VAL A 198 -10.12 -2.10 15.55
C VAL A 198 -11.43 -2.83 15.28
N VAL A 199 -12.35 -2.17 14.57
CA VAL A 199 -13.69 -2.69 14.29
C VAL A 199 -13.96 -2.61 12.79
N THR A 200 -14.10 -3.77 12.16
CA THR A 200 -14.60 -3.91 10.78
C THR A 200 -16.11 -4.12 10.78
N ARG A 201 -16.77 -4.00 9.63
CA ARG A 201 -18.23 -4.06 9.51
C ARG A 201 -18.92 -3.04 10.42
N CYS A 202 -18.37 -1.83 10.45
CA CYS A 202 -18.88 -0.72 11.24
C CYS A 202 -18.90 0.53 10.37
N GLY A 203 -20.09 0.97 9.98
CA GLY A 203 -20.34 2.21 9.27
C GLY A 203 -20.13 3.40 10.19
N ALA A 204 -19.75 4.54 9.63
CA ALA A 204 -19.49 5.77 10.40
C ALA A 204 -19.96 7.00 9.64
N VAL A 205 -20.76 7.83 10.31
CA VAL A 205 -21.21 9.15 9.82
C VAL A 205 -20.75 10.21 10.80
N PRO A 206 -19.81 11.09 10.45
CA PRO A 206 -19.34 12.14 11.33
C PRO A 206 -20.49 13.14 11.63
N LEU A 207 -20.69 13.47 12.89
CA LEU A 207 -21.67 14.47 13.34
C LEU A 207 -21.01 15.84 13.49
N ASP A 208 -19.79 15.86 14.04
CA ASP A 208 -18.92 17.04 14.20
C ASP A 208 -17.46 16.63 14.44
N ALA A 209 -16.65 17.54 15.00
CA ALA A 209 -15.21 17.31 15.23
C ALA A 209 -14.90 16.17 16.19
N ASP A 210 -15.80 15.84 17.12
CA ASP A 210 -15.55 14.91 18.22
C ASP A 210 -16.69 13.93 18.50
N ARG A 211 -17.65 13.83 17.59
CA ARG A 211 -18.74 12.85 17.62
C ARG A 211 -18.95 12.18 16.27
N VAL A 212 -19.19 10.90 16.29
CA VAL A 212 -19.49 10.09 15.11
C VAL A 212 -20.61 9.11 15.44
N GLU A 213 -21.61 9.03 14.56
CA GLU A 213 -22.60 7.97 14.61
C GLU A 213 -22.02 6.71 13.95
N LEU A 214 -22.00 5.62 14.71
CA LEU A 214 -21.52 4.32 14.29
C LEU A 214 -22.69 3.37 14.10
N THR A 215 -22.66 2.58 13.03
CA THR A 215 -23.65 1.52 12.76
C THR A 215 -22.94 0.19 12.65
N ASP A 216 -23.28 -0.77 13.50
CA ASP A 216 -22.85 -2.16 13.33
C ASP A 216 -23.54 -2.78 12.12
N GLU A 217 -22.82 -2.95 11.02
CA GLU A 217 -23.33 -3.49 9.74
C GLU A 217 -23.77 -4.97 9.86
N LEU A 218 -23.46 -5.66 10.96
CA LEU A 218 -23.89 -7.03 11.19
C LEU A 218 -25.25 -7.12 11.89
N THR A 219 -25.58 -6.15 12.75
CA THR A 219 -26.81 -6.13 13.53
C THR A 219 -27.78 -5.04 13.11
N GLY A 220 -27.29 -3.97 12.48
CA GLY A 220 -28.03 -2.75 12.17
C GLY A 220 -28.17 -1.79 13.38
N GLU A 221 -27.57 -2.09 14.52
CA GLU A 221 -27.61 -1.21 15.68
C GLU A 221 -26.74 0.02 15.48
N SER A 222 -27.23 1.20 15.87
CA SER A 222 -26.51 2.47 15.77
C SER A 222 -26.36 3.12 17.16
N PHE A 223 -25.22 3.78 17.36
CA PHE A 223 -24.91 4.54 18.58
C PHE A 223 -23.93 5.67 18.25
N VAL A 224 -23.85 6.66 19.16
CA VAL A 224 -22.89 7.78 19.02
C VAL A 224 -21.64 7.48 19.83
N ALA A 225 -20.49 7.52 19.17
CA ALA A 225 -19.18 7.43 19.81
C ALA A 225 -18.54 8.83 19.94
N HIS A 226 -17.72 9.01 20.95
CA HIS A 226 -17.12 10.30 21.33
C HIS A 226 -15.59 10.23 21.28
N GLY A 227 -14.96 11.16 20.55
CA GLY A 227 -13.51 11.33 20.39
C GLY A 227 -13.21 12.15 19.15
N HIS A 228 -12.03 12.77 19.06
CA HIS A 228 -11.66 13.54 17.86
C HIS A 228 -11.70 12.64 16.61
N VAL A 229 -12.49 13.06 15.62
CA VAL A 229 -12.74 12.26 14.42
C VAL A 229 -11.68 12.56 13.36
N VAL A 230 -11.04 11.50 12.86
CA VAL A 230 -10.10 11.56 11.72
C VAL A 230 -10.69 10.77 10.57
N LEU A 231 -10.98 11.44 9.46
CA LEU A 231 -11.48 10.84 8.24
C LEU A 231 -10.31 10.43 7.34
N ALA A 232 -10.13 9.12 7.14
CA ALA A 232 -9.13 8.52 6.27
C ALA A 232 -9.81 7.67 5.18
N THR A 233 -10.86 8.21 4.57
CA THR A 233 -11.83 7.52 3.72
C THR A 233 -11.39 7.38 2.25
N GLY A 234 -10.17 7.83 1.90
CA GLY A 234 -9.54 7.58 0.61
C GLY A 234 -10.39 8.04 -0.58
N VAL A 235 -10.80 7.10 -1.44
CA VAL A 235 -11.58 7.40 -2.65
C VAL A 235 -12.99 7.94 -2.33
N TRP A 236 -13.50 7.72 -1.12
CA TRP A 236 -14.78 8.24 -0.63
C TRP A 236 -14.65 9.59 0.10
N SER A 237 -13.47 10.21 0.12
CA SER A 237 -13.26 11.46 0.88
C SER A 237 -14.17 12.61 0.41
N GLY A 238 -14.54 12.66 -0.87
CA GLY A 238 -15.48 13.66 -1.39
C GLY A 238 -16.92 13.49 -0.91
N GLU A 239 -17.29 12.28 -0.46
CA GLU A 239 -18.61 12.00 0.11
C GLU A 239 -18.67 12.38 1.60
N THR A 240 -17.53 12.27 2.30
CA THR A 240 -17.44 12.51 3.75
C THR A 240 -16.98 13.92 4.10
N GLU A 241 -16.32 14.62 3.16
CA GLU A 241 -15.82 15.99 3.32
C GLU A 241 -16.11 16.85 2.08
N PRO A 242 -17.16 17.68 2.11
CA PRO A 242 -17.57 18.49 0.96
C PRO A 242 -16.54 19.50 0.44
N ALA A 243 -15.54 19.87 1.28
CA ALA A 243 -14.44 20.73 0.88
C ALA A 243 -13.45 20.03 -0.07
N ILE A 244 -13.58 18.71 -0.26
CA ILE A 244 -12.69 17.89 -1.09
C ILE A 244 -13.43 17.43 -2.34
N SER A 245 -12.81 17.64 -3.49
CA SER A 245 -13.18 17.00 -4.75
C SER A 245 -12.25 15.81 -5.00
N VAL A 246 -12.81 14.62 -5.17
CA VAL A 246 -12.06 13.42 -5.54
C VAL A 246 -12.35 13.08 -6.99
N THR A 247 -11.29 12.96 -7.79
CA THR A 247 -11.37 12.44 -9.16
C THR A 247 -10.72 11.07 -9.17
N PRO A 248 -11.52 9.97 -9.22
CA PRO A 248 -10.95 8.62 -9.22
C PRO A 248 -10.17 8.35 -10.50
N SER A 249 -8.91 7.90 -10.38
CA SER A 249 -8.09 7.46 -11.51
C SER A 249 -7.88 5.96 -11.44
N ARG A 250 -8.41 5.24 -12.44
CA ARG A 250 -8.30 3.79 -12.56
C ARG A 250 -6.91 3.38 -12.98
N GLY A 251 -6.32 2.43 -12.25
CA GLY A 251 -5.11 1.72 -12.61
C GLY A 251 -5.39 0.23 -12.79
N SER A 252 -5.49 -0.20 -14.05
CA SER A 252 -5.78 -1.58 -14.42
C SER A 252 -4.53 -2.45 -14.42
N HIS A 253 -4.68 -3.70 -13.99
CA HIS A 253 -3.63 -4.71 -13.99
C HIS A 253 -4.16 -6.02 -14.56
N LEU A 254 -3.28 -6.73 -15.29
CA LEU A 254 -3.50 -8.09 -15.72
C LEU A 254 -2.58 -9.02 -14.94
N VAL A 255 -3.05 -10.22 -14.66
CA VAL A 255 -2.28 -11.28 -14.01
C VAL A 255 -1.94 -12.32 -15.06
N LEU A 256 -0.67 -12.64 -15.19
CA LEU A 256 -0.13 -13.59 -16.16
C LEU A 256 0.63 -14.70 -15.42
N PRO A 257 0.66 -15.95 -15.92
CA PRO A 257 1.61 -16.95 -15.44
C PRO A 257 3.04 -16.47 -15.69
N ALA A 258 3.95 -16.67 -14.75
CA ALA A 258 5.36 -16.32 -14.92
C ALA A 258 5.99 -17.05 -16.11
N ALA A 259 5.53 -18.26 -16.41
CA ALA A 259 5.95 -19.05 -17.55
C ALA A 259 5.71 -18.33 -18.90
N ALA A 260 4.68 -17.49 -19.03
CA ALA A 260 4.40 -16.72 -20.23
C ALA A 260 5.53 -15.72 -20.57
N LEU A 261 6.28 -15.28 -19.56
CA LEU A 261 7.45 -14.39 -19.69
C LEU A 261 8.79 -15.12 -19.44
N GLY A 262 8.77 -16.46 -19.31
CA GLY A 262 9.96 -17.28 -19.04
C GLY A 262 10.47 -17.20 -17.59
N HIS A 263 9.59 -17.00 -16.61
CA HIS A 263 9.92 -16.87 -15.17
C HIS A 263 10.89 -15.71 -14.88
N PRO A 264 10.47 -14.45 -15.12
CA PRO A 264 11.32 -13.29 -14.88
C PRO A 264 11.67 -13.14 -13.40
N THR A 265 12.92 -12.77 -13.13
CA THR A 265 13.41 -12.45 -11.77
C THR A 265 13.56 -10.95 -11.55
N ALA A 266 13.25 -10.15 -12.57
CA ALA A 266 13.26 -8.70 -12.52
C ALA A 266 11.99 -8.13 -13.18
N GLN A 267 11.59 -6.94 -12.73
CA GLN A 267 10.55 -6.16 -13.40
C GLN A 267 11.07 -5.64 -14.75
N LEU A 268 10.27 -5.79 -15.78
CA LEU A 268 10.48 -5.12 -17.07
C LEU A 268 9.67 -3.82 -17.09
N ASN A 269 10.31 -2.70 -17.40
CA ASN A 269 9.66 -1.41 -17.59
C ASN A 269 9.55 -1.13 -19.10
N ALA A 270 8.47 -1.57 -19.73
CA ALA A 270 8.24 -1.35 -21.14
C ALA A 270 7.80 0.10 -21.40
N PRO A 271 8.53 0.88 -22.21
CA PRO A 271 8.16 2.26 -22.48
C PRO A 271 6.86 2.33 -23.29
N VAL A 272 5.99 3.30 -22.97
CA VAL A 272 4.78 3.57 -23.73
C VAL A 272 5.16 4.37 -24.99
N PRO A 273 4.88 3.85 -26.20
CA PRO A 273 5.26 4.56 -27.43
C PRO A 273 4.70 5.98 -27.48
N GLY A 274 5.53 6.95 -27.86
CA GLY A 274 5.14 8.36 -27.97
C GLY A 274 4.97 9.11 -26.63
N HIS A 275 5.23 8.46 -25.48
CA HIS A 275 5.05 9.07 -24.17
C HIS A 275 6.30 8.89 -23.29
N PHE A 276 7.22 9.85 -23.35
CA PHE A 276 8.43 9.82 -22.53
C PHE A 276 8.09 9.74 -21.02
N GLY A 277 8.79 8.86 -20.28
CA GLY A 277 8.62 8.69 -18.84
C GLY A 277 7.36 7.91 -18.43
N ARG A 278 6.55 7.41 -19.36
CA ARG A 278 5.45 6.46 -19.10
C ARG A 278 5.88 5.05 -19.42
N PHE A 279 5.54 4.12 -18.52
CA PHE A 279 5.93 2.71 -18.65
C PHE A 279 4.75 1.81 -18.26
N VAL A 280 4.64 0.68 -18.92
CA VAL A 280 3.90 -0.49 -18.45
C VAL A 280 4.91 -1.44 -17.81
N PHE A 281 4.55 -1.98 -16.63
CA PHE A 281 5.44 -2.81 -15.83
C PHE A 281 5.01 -4.28 -15.90
N ALA A 282 5.94 -5.18 -16.13
CA ALA A 282 5.76 -6.60 -15.86
C ALA A 282 6.50 -6.94 -14.56
N VAL A 283 5.76 -7.07 -13.47
CA VAL A 283 6.27 -7.23 -12.09
C VAL A 283 6.12 -8.69 -11.66
N PRO A 284 7.20 -9.45 -11.42
CA PRO A 284 7.09 -10.80 -10.87
C PRO A 284 6.54 -10.76 -9.44
N ILE A 285 5.49 -11.55 -9.16
CA ILE A 285 4.90 -11.73 -7.83
C ILE A 285 4.88 -13.20 -7.44
N GLY A 286 5.41 -13.47 -6.23
CA GLY A 286 5.68 -14.85 -5.87
C GLY A 286 6.64 -15.51 -6.87
N ASP A 287 6.45 -16.79 -7.10
CA ASP A 287 7.30 -17.56 -7.99
C ASP A 287 6.59 -17.88 -9.33
N GLU A 288 5.25 -17.75 -9.38
CA GLU A 288 4.41 -18.28 -10.46
C GLU A 288 3.65 -17.22 -11.26
N LEU A 289 3.61 -15.97 -10.80
CA LEU A 289 2.78 -14.95 -11.42
C LEU A 289 3.57 -13.68 -11.78
N VAL A 290 3.05 -12.95 -12.76
CA VAL A 290 3.49 -11.60 -13.14
C VAL A 290 2.29 -10.68 -13.18
N LEU A 291 2.41 -9.51 -12.53
CA LEU A 291 1.48 -8.40 -12.74
C LEU A 291 1.94 -7.56 -13.93
N LEU A 292 1.04 -7.37 -14.88
CA LEU A 292 1.22 -6.43 -15.97
C LEU A 292 0.35 -5.20 -15.71
N GLY A 293 0.94 -4.04 -15.58
CA GLY A 293 0.23 -2.77 -15.30
C GLY A 293 1.15 -1.58 -15.58
N LEU A 294 0.65 -0.34 -15.49
CA LEU A 294 -0.72 -0.01 -15.15
C LEU A 294 -1.24 1.10 -16.08
N THR A 295 -2.55 1.25 -16.11
CA THR A 295 -3.19 2.40 -16.76
C THR A 295 -3.32 3.60 -15.80
N ASP A 296 -3.71 4.76 -16.31
CA ASP A 296 -3.93 6.00 -15.53
C ASP A 296 -5.09 6.75 -16.19
N GLU A 297 -6.32 6.19 -16.07
CA GLU A 297 -7.52 6.66 -16.74
C GLU A 297 -8.55 7.18 -15.74
N LEU A 298 -9.17 8.31 -16.02
CA LEU A 298 -10.24 8.84 -15.18
C LEU A 298 -11.46 7.93 -15.25
N ASP A 299 -12.04 7.59 -14.11
CA ASP A 299 -13.24 6.75 -14.04
C ASP A 299 -14.10 7.12 -12.82
N ALA A 300 -14.94 8.12 -13.02
CA ALA A 300 -15.82 8.62 -11.97
C ALA A 300 -16.99 7.66 -11.63
N ASN A 301 -17.26 6.68 -12.50
CA ASN A 301 -18.41 5.78 -12.36
C ASN A 301 -18.01 4.36 -11.90
N ALA A 302 -16.72 4.09 -11.70
CA ALA A 302 -16.27 2.78 -11.26
C ALA A 302 -16.68 2.52 -9.81
N ASP A 303 -17.11 1.28 -9.52
CA ASP A 303 -17.31 0.83 -8.14
C ASP A 303 -15.96 0.85 -7.40
N PRO A 304 -15.79 1.65 -6.34
CA PRO A 304 -14.52 1.72 -5.62
C PRO A 304 -14.11 0.42 -4.91
N LEU A 305 -15.05 -0.47 -4.62
CA LEU A 305 -14.77 -1.76 -3.99
C LEU A 305 -14.28 -2.80 -5.00
N ALA A 306 -14.79 -2.76 -6.23
CA ALA A 306 -14.48 -3.75 -7.25
C ALA A 306 -14.41 -3.11 -8.66
N PRO A 307 -13.44 -2.21 -8.92
CA PRO A 307 -13.32 -1.58 -10.23
C PRO A 307 -13.04 -2.64 -11.31
N SER A 308 -13.76 -2.56 -12.42
CA SER A 308 -13.54 -3.47 -13.56
C SER A 308 -12.37 -3.02 -14.43
N VAL A 309 -11.80 -3.96 -15.18
CA VAL A 309 -10.77 -3.69 -16.21
C VAL A 309 -11.45 -3.67 -17.57
N PRO A 310 -11.58 -2.52 -18.24
CA PRO A 310 -12.14 -2.45 -19.58
C PRO A 310 -11.25 -3.14 -20.61
N HIS A 311 -11.85 -3.65 -21.69
CA HIS A 311 -11.10 -4.24 -22.80
C HIS A 311 -10.09 -3.29 -23.45
N ALA A 312 -10.36 -1.99 -23.43
CA ALA A 312 -9.42 -0.98 -23.93
C ALA A 312 -8.14 -0.94 -23.10
N ASP A 313 -8.25 -1.05 -21.76
CA ASP A 313 -7.10 -1.08 -20.86
C ASP A 313 -6.28 -2.38 -21.05
N GLU A 314 -6.96 -3.53 -21.17
CA GLU A 314 -6.29 -4.81 -21.44
C GLU A 314 -5.51 -4.75 -22.75
N ARG A 315 -6.14 -4.28 -23.83
CA ARG A 315 -5.48 -4.12 -25.12
C ARG A 315 -4.27 -3.20 -25.04
N PHE A 316 -4.41 -2.03 -24.43
CA PHE A 316 -3.31 -1.08 -24.23
C PHE A 316 -2.11 -1.72 -23.49
N LEU A 317 -2.37 -2.45 -22.40
CA LEU A 317 -1.34 -3.11 -21.60
C LEU A 317 -0.61 -4.19 -22.42
N LEU A 318 -1.35 -5.05 -23.15
CA LEU A 318 -0.78 -6.10 -23.99
C LEU A 318 -0.02 -5.52 -25.17
N GLU A 319 -0.54 -4.54 -25.89
CA GLU A 319 0.15 -3.87 -27.01
C GLU A 319 1.47 -3.23 -26.54
N THR A 320 1.43 -2.52 -25.40
CA THR A 320 2.63 -1.86 -24.89
C THR A 320 3.72 -2.83 -24.48
N ILE A 321 3.38 -3.88 -23.71
CA ILE A 321 4.39 -4.84 -23.28
C ILE A 321 4.95 -5.65 -24.47
N ASN A 322 4.12 -5.98 -25.44
CA ASN A 322 4.49 -6.76 -26.61
C ASN A 322 5.56 -6.06 -27.49
N ALA A 323 5.62 -4.73 -27.43
CA ALA A 323 6.72 -3.99 -28.06
C ALA A 323 8.11 -4.38 -27.51
N SER A 324 8.16 -4.91 -26.28
CA SER A 324 9.40 -5.33 -25.61
C SER A 324 9.57 -6.85 -25.50
N MET A 325 8.60 -7.65 -25.95
CA MET A 325 8.62 -9.11 -25.80
C MET A 325 9.07 -9.83 -27.09
N GLU A 326 9.71 -10.98 -26.93
CA GLU A 326 10.07 -11.88 -28.06
C GLU A 326 8.82 -12.57 -28.63
N ARG A 327 8.00 -13.16 -27.73
CA ARG A 327 6.71 -13.76 -28.07
C ARG A 327 5.60 -12.80 -27.63
N PRO A 328 4.69 -12.43 -28.53
CA PRO A 328 3.52 -11.64 -28.15
C PRO A 328 2.66 -12.38 -27.13
N LEU A 329 2.23 -11.64 -26.09
CA LEU A 329 1.22 -12.04 -25.13
C LEU A 329 -0.16 -11.70 -25.68
N THR A 330 -1.15 -12.50 -25.34
CA THR A 330 -2.54 -12.35 -25.80
C THR A 330 -3.50 -12.42 -24.60
N SER A 331 -4.79 -12.13 -24.83
CA SER A 331 -5.82 -12.30 -23.80
C SER A 331 -5.93 -13.73 -23.28
N ALA A 332 -5.51 -14.73 -24.06
CA ALA A 332 -5.48 -16.13 -23.63
C ALA A 332 -4.38 -16.43 -22.59
N ASP A 333 -3.35 -15.60 -22.52
CA ASP A 333 -2.31 -15.70 -21.49
C ASP A 333 -2.74 -15.06 -20.16
N VAL A 334 -3.87 -14.32 -20.12
CA VAL A 334 -4.33 -13.58 -18.94
C VAL A 334 -5.17 -14.48 -18.03
N VAL A 335 -4.68 -14.78 -16.84
CA VAL A 335 -5.36 -15.64 -15.86
C VAL A 335 -6.16 -14.85 -14.80
N GLY A 336 -5.97 -13.53 -14.72
CA GLY A 336 -6.70 -12.67 -13.80
C GLY A 336 -6.63 -11.20 -14.20
N ARG A 337 -7.56 -10.41 -13.66
CA ARG A 337 -7.66 -8.97 -13.90
C ARG A 337 -8.10 -8.28 -12.64
N PHE A 338 -7.54 -7.12 -12.34
CA PHE A 338 -8.03 -6.24 -11.30
C PHE A 338 -7.69 -4.78 -11.60
N ALA A 339 -8.45 -3.87 -11.03
CA ALA A 339 -8.15 -2.45 -11.07
C ALA A 339 -8.27 -1.83 -9.67
N GLY A 340 -7.62 -0.70 -9.48
CA GLY A 340 -7.75 0.12 -8.29
C GLY A 340 -7.97 1.58 -8.65
N LEU A 341 -8.70 2.30 -7.82
CA LEU A 341 -8.94 3.73 -7.99
C LEU A 341 -7.99 4.53 -7.11
N ARG A 342 -7.19 5.39 -7.74
CA ARG A 342 -6.38 6.37 -7.00
C ARG A 342 -7.27 7.57 -6.67
N PRO A 343 -7.33 8.03 -5.42
CA PRO A 343 -8.00 9.28 -5.08
C PRO A 343 -7.11 10.45 -5.52
N LEU A 344 -7.36 11.00 -6.71
CA LEU A 344 -6.78 12.28 -7.08
C LEU A 344 -7.63 13.37 -6.42
N VAL A 345 -7.01 14.11 -5.51
CA VAL A 345 -7.72 15.06 -4.65
C VAL A 345 -7.36 16.50 -4.99
N ALA A 346 -8.36 17.36 -4.91
CA ALA A 346 -8.22 18.81 -4.98
C ALA A 346 -9.19 19.43 -3.96
N LEU A 347 -8.93 20.67 -3.54
CA LEU A 347 -9.95 21.47 -2.85
C LEU A 347 -11.10 21.74 -3.82
N SER A 348 -12.33 21.63 -3.33
CA SER A 348 -13.52 21.93 -4.16
C SER A 348 -13.49 23.41 -4.60
N SER A 349 -14.03 23.69 -5.78
CA SER A 349 -14.06 25.05 -6.34
C SER A 349 -14.79 26.06 -5.44
N ALA A 350 -15.69 25.59 -4.58
CA ALA A 350 -16.37 26.40 -3.57
C ALA A 350 -15.42 26.95 -2.50
N VAL A 351 -14.32 26.23 -2.19
CA VAL A 351 -13.31 26.63 -1.20
C VAL A 351 -12.12 27.33 -1.87
N ALA A 352 -11.77 26.92 -3.10
CA ALA A 352 -10.59 27.41 -3.82
C ALA A 352 -10.75 28.78 -4.51
N GLY A 353 -11.91 29.45 -4.41
CA GLY A 353 -12.11 30.78 -4.98
C GLY A 353 -11.99 30.86 -6.51
N GLY A 354 -12.35 29.80 -7.24
CA GLY A 354 -12.42 29.76 -8.70
C GLY A 354 -11.06 29.71 -9.42
N ASN A 355 -10.83 28.71 -10.26
CA ASN A 355 -9.64 28.47 -11.10
C ASN A 355 -8.45 27.70 -10.49
N ALA A 356 -8.69 26.64 -9.72
CA ALA A 356 -7.63 25.63 -9.52
C ALA A 356 -7.59 24.70 -10.75
N PRO A 357 -6.43 24.54 -11.43
CA PRO A 357 -6.32 23.62 -12.58
C PRO A 357 -6.51 22.17 -12.11
N THR A 358 -7.56 21.50 -12.58
CA THR A 358 -7.82 20.08 -12.35
C THR A 358 -6.75 19.14 -12.95
N ALA A 359 -5.89 19.66 -13.83
CA ALA A 359 -4.84 18.89 -14.52
C ALA A 359 -3.57 18.62 -13.65
N ASP A 360 -3.41 19.32 -12.53
CA ASP A 360 -2.27 19.16 -11.60
C ASP A 360 -2.73 18.73 -10.20
N ALA A 361 -3.73 17.85 -10.13
CA ALA A 361 -4.12 17.24 -8.86
C ALA A 361 -2.87 16.68 -8.17
N SER A 362 -2.46 17.35 -7.12
CA SER A 362 -1.22 17.10 -6.41
C SER A 362 -1.21 15.65 -5.91
N ARG A 363 -0.13 14.93 -6.17
CA ARG A 363 0.12 13.62 -5.55
C ARG A 363 0.69 13.77 -4.13
N LYS A 364 0.66 14.98 -3.58
CA LYS A 364 0.81 15.26 -2.16
C LYS A 364 -0.46 14.83 -1.46
N HIS A 365 -0.35 14.38 -0.23
CA HIS A 365 -1.53 14.21 0.59
C HIS A 365 -2.12 15.57 0.96
N LEU A 366 -3.41 15.57 1.20
CA LEU A 366 -4.16 16.72 1.68
C LEU A 366 -4.58 16.44 3.11
N LEU A 367 -4.23 17.35 4.01
CA LEU A 367 -4.71 17.39 5.39
C LEU A 367 -5.58 18.62 5.56
N LEU A 368 -6.85 18.44 5.96
CA LEU A 368 -7.74 19.50 6.39
C LEU A 368 -7.90 19.43 7.91
N ASP A 369 -7.61 20.53 8.58
CA ASP A 369 -7.69 20.68 10.04
C ASP A 369 -8.39 22.01 10.35
N GLU A 370 -9.74 22.01 10.22
CA GLU A 370 -10.57 23.17 10.47
C GLU A 370 -11.26 23.09 11.84
N PRO A 371 -11.37 24.20 12.60
CA PRO A 371 -12.07 24.21 13.88
C PRO A 371 -13.52 23.72 13.77
N GLY A 372 -13.93 22.86 14.71
CA GLY A 372 -15.30 22.32 14.78
C GLY A 372 -15.62 21.23 13.73
N ARG A 373 -14.65 20.84 12.88
CA ARG A 373 -14.81 19.79 11.87
C ARG A 373 -13.89 18.61 12.14
N PRO A 374 -14.22 17.40 11.63
CA PRO A 374 -13.29 16.28 11.61
C PRO A 374 -11.97 16.66 10.91
N ILE A 375 -10.87 16.08 11.36
CA ILE A 375 -9.61 16.13 10.62
C ILE A 375 -9.74 15.19 9.42
N THR A 376 -9.45 15.67 8.22
CA THR A 376 -9.50 14.82 7.02
C THR A 376 -8.11 14.66 6.41
N ILE A 377 -7.68 13.41 6.20
CA ILE A 377 -6.42 13.06 5.54
C ILE A 377 -6.68 12.17 4.34
N THR A 378 -6.27 12.60 3.14
CA THR A 378 -6.55 11.89 1.89
C THR A 378 -5.49 12.14 0.82
N GLY A 379 -5.56 11.45 -0.33
CA GLY A 379 -4.56 11.52 -1.39
C GLY A 379 -3.29 10.77 -1.05
N GLY A 380 -2.14 11.33 -1.45
CA GLY A 380 -0.83 10.73 -1.17
C GLY A 380 -0.59 9.38 -1.84
N LYS A 381 0.21 8.51 -1.21
CA LYS A 381 0.62 7.22 -1.75
C LYS A 381 0.75 6.16 -0.67
N PHE A 382 0.67 4.90 -1.09
CA PHE A 382 0.94 3.76 -0.21
C PHE A 382 2.31 3.87 0.48
N THR A 383 3.38 4.22 -0.23
CA THR A 383 4.74 4.33 0.33
C THR A 383 4.86 5.39 1.43
N THR A 384 4.09 6.49 1.34
CA THR A 384 4.17 7.64 2.26
C THR A 384 3.06 7.65 3.31
N TYR A 385 2.30 6.53 3.46
CA TYR A 385 1.20 6.42 4.42
C TYR A 385 1.61 6.83 5.85
N ARG A 386 2.85 6.46 6.25
CA ARG A 386 3.36 6.75 7.59
C ARG A 386 3.45 8.25 7.84
N ARG A 387 3.97 9.01 6.85
CA ARG A 387 4.05 10.47 6.94
C ARG A 387 2.67 11.10 7.00
N MET A 388 1.72 10.60 6.21
CA MET A 388 0.32 11.01 6.27
C MET A 388 -0.27 10.78 7.67
N ALA A 389 0.03 9.63 8.26
CA ALA A 389 -0.42 9.27 9.60
C ALA A 389 0.17 10.22 10.66
N GLU A 390 1.47 10.47 10.59
CA GLU A 390 2.18 11.40 11.47
C GLU A 390 1.55 12.80 11.42
N ASP A 391 1.33 13.36 10.23
CA ASP A 391 0.74 14.69 10.06
C ASP A 391 -0.70 14.76 10.62
N ALA A 392 -1.51 13.70 10.43
CA ALA A 392 -2.86 13.63 10.97
C ALA A 392 -2.87 13.54 12.52
N VAL A 393 -1.98 12.74 13.10
CA VAL A 393 -1.89 12.60 14.56
C VAL A 393 -1.28 13.85 15.21
N ASP A 394 -0.36 14.55 14.54
CA ASP A 394 0.14 15.86 14.96
C ASP A 394 -0.98 16.92 15.00
N ALA A 395 -1.96 16.83 14.10
CA ALA A 395 -3.16 17.67 14.16
C ALA A 395 -4.08 17.27 15.34
N VAL A 396 -4.29 15.97 15.58
CA VAL A 396 -5.03 15.47 16.76
C VAL A 396 -4.37 15.93 18.05
N ALA A 397 -3.05 15.83 18.16
CA ALA A 397 -2.30 16.20 19.35
C ALA A 397 -2.47 17.68 19.78
N LYS A 398 -2.83 18.56 18.84
CA LYS A 398 -3.14 19.97 19.14
C LYS A 398 -4.56 20.17 19.64
N ARG A 399 -5.45 19.18 19.47
CA ARG A 399 -6.87 19.25 19.85
C ARG A 399 -7.18 18.52 21.15
N VAL A 400 -6.39 17.51 21.54
CA VAL A 400 -6.60 16.77 22.79
C VAL A 400 -6.28 17.67 23.99
N ASP A 401 -6.92 17.37 25.14
CA ASP A 401 -6.71 18.12 26.37
C ASP A 401 -5.26 18.14 26.79
N THR A 402 -4.80 19.26 27.35
CA THR A 402 -3.42 19.45 27.83
C THR A 402 -3.03 18.47 28.94
N SER A 403 -4.01 17.85 29.61
CA SER A 403 -3.79 16.76 30.58
C SER A 403 -3.42 15.43 29.92
N THR A 404 -3.72 15.25 28.62
CA THR A 404 -3.36 14.06 27.87
C THR A 404 -1.91 14.16 27.41
N GLN A 405 -1.05 13.27 27.91
CA GLN A 405 0.35 13.24 27.52
C GLN A 405 0.51 12.51 26.18
N VAL A 406 0.63 13.28 25.09
CA VAL A 406 0.91 12.74 23.76
C VAL A 406 2.42 12.67 23.55
N ARG A 407 2.93 11.47 23.23
CA ARG A 407 4.35 11.28 22.91
C ARG A 407 4.66 11.71 21.49
N ASP A 408 5.95 11.91 21.18
CA ASP A 408 6.41 12.13 19.82
C ASP A 408 6.18 10.91 18.93
N CYS A 409 6.08 11.15 17.61
CA CYS A 409 5.97 10.09 16.63
C CYS A 409 7.21 9.18 16.64
N ARG A 410 6.99 7.88 16.75
CA ARG A 410 8.04 6.86 16.75
C ARG A 410 7.88 5.82 15.63
N THR A 411 6.96 6.02 14.73
CA THR A 411 6.63 5.02 13.68
C THR A 411 7.73 4.80 12.64
N THR A 412 8.74 5.66 12.58
CA THR A 412 9.97 5.40 11.79
C THR A 412 10.80 4.23 12.36
N GLU A 413 10.72 4.00 13.67
CA GLU A 413 11.49 3.02 14.42
C GLU A 413 10.64 1.86 14.92
N LEU A 414 9.33 1.91 14.71
CA LEU A 414 8.38 0.93 15.21
C LEU A 414 8.22 -0.25 14.24
N PRO A 415 8.72 -1.46 14.60
CA PRO A 415 8.51 -2.63 13.78
C PRO A 415 7.05 -3.10 13.85
N LEU A 416 6.50 -3.49 12.70
CA LEU A 416 5.21 -4.16 12.64
C LEU A 416 5.29 -5.58 13.20
N LEU A 417 4.15 -6.13 13.61
CA LEU A 417 4.06 -7.52 14.06
C LEU A 417 4.70 -8.48 13.05
N GLY A 418 5.56 -9.34 13.52
CA GLY A 418 6.33 -10.26 12.69
C GLY A 418 7.62 -9.67 12.11
N ALA A 419 7.85 -8.37 12.22
CA ALA A 419 9.09 -7.78 11.71
C ALA A 419 10.31 -8.19 12.55
N ALA A 420 11.41 -8.44 11.86
CA ALA A 420 12.73 -8.68 12.45
C ALA A 420 13.82 -8.28 11.42
N PRO A 421 15.09 -8.13 11.83
CA PRO A 421 16.19 -7.94 10.90
C PRO A 421 16.22 -9.03 9.82
N ARG A 422 16.55 -8.65 8.59
CA ARG A 422 16.52 -9.57 7.43
C ARG A 422 17.37 -10.82 7.59
N ASP A 423 18.51 -10.70 8.26
CA ASP A 423 19.38 -11.83 8.56
C ASP A 423 18.76 -12.80 9.58
N ALA A 424 17.99 -12.32 10.54
CA ALA A 424 17.21 -13.14 11.46
C ALA A 424 16.08 -13.87 10.73
N LEU A 425 15.33 -13.16 9.85
CA LEU A 425 14.30 -13.77 9.01
C LEU A 425 14.88 -14.84 8.08
N ALA A 426 16.05 -14.59 7.48
CA ALA A 426 16.72 -15.55 6.60
C ALA A 426 17.20 -16.82 7.33
N ARG A 427 17.44 -16.75 8.63
CA ARG A 427 17.80 -17.92 9.47
C ARG A 427 16.59 -18.67 10.01
N SER A 428 15.38 -18.20 9.78
CA SER A 428 14.16 -18.87 10.23
C SER A 428 14.04 -20.25 9.59
N SER A 429 13.72 -21.25 10.40
CA SER A 429 13.43 -22.62 9.94
C SER A 429 11.97 -22.81 9.50
N ALA A 430 11.15 -21.77 9.65
CA ALA A 430 9.75 -21.81 9.24
C ALA A 430 9.60 -21.80 7.72
N THR A 431 8.44 -22.26 7.25
CA THR A 431 8.10 -22.32 5.82
C THR A 431 8.36 -20.95 5.14
N PRO A 432 9.18 -20.88 4.06
CA PRO A 432 9.64 -19.62 3.48
C PRO A 432 8.50 -18.68 3.07
N ARG A 433 7.37 -19.24 2.58
CA ARG A 433 6.16 -18.44 2.27
C ARG A 433 5.60 -17.77 3.51
N TYR A 434 5.54 -18.51 4.64
CA TYR A 434 5.03 -17.94 5.89
C TYR A 434 5.98 -16.88 6.45
N VAL A 435 7.30 -17.09 6.35
CA VAL A 435 8.28 -16.06 6.76
C VAL A 435 8.11 -14.77 5.97
N ARG A 436 7.91 -14.83 4.65
CA ARG A 436 7.68 -13.63 3.82
C ARG A 436 6.40 -12.88 4.18
N ARG A 437 5.38 -13.56 4.68
CA ARG A 437 4.04 -12.99 4.93
C ARG A 437 3.78 -12.66 6.40
N TYR A 438 4.40 -13.39 7.32
CA TYR A 438 4.14 -13.34 8.76
C TYR A 438 5.40 -13.08 9.60
N GLY A 439 6.58 -13.10 8.99
CA GLY A 439 7.86 -12.85 9.66
C GLY A 439 8.12 -13.83 10.79
N THR A 440 8.38 -13.34 12.00
CA THR A 440 8.61 -14.16 13.19
C THR A 440 7.38 -14.95 13.66
N LEU A 441 6.18 -14.58 13.21
CA LEU A 441 4.94 -15.32 13.52
C LEU A 441 4.75 -16.56 12.63
N ALA A 442 5.63 -16.77 11.65
CA ALA A 442 5.55 -17.89 10.71
C ALA A 442 5.55 -19.27 11.40
N SER A 443 6.25 -19.40 12.53
CA SER A 443 6.28 -20.64 13.31
C SER A 443 4.91 -21.07 13.84
N GLN A 444 4.01 -20.11 14.12
CA GLN A 444 2.64 -20.40 14.57
C GLN A 444 1.83 -21.09 13.47
N LEU A 445 2.03 -20.70 12.20
CA LEU A 445 1.38 -21.37 11.07
C LEU A 445 1.93 -22.79 10.86
N ASP A 446 3.25 -22.96 10.99
CA ASP A 446 3.87 -24.29 10.93
C ASP A 446 3.42 -25.20 12.10
N GLU A 447 3.10 -24.64 13.26
CA GLU A 447 2.50 -25.36 14.39
C GLU A 447 1.09 -25.84 14.04
N LEU A 448 0.26 -24.99 13.41
CA LEU A 448 -1.07 -25.41 12.91
C LEU A 448 -0.93 -26.55 11.90
N VAL A 449 -0.01 -26.45 10.94
CA VAL A 449 0.24 -27.52 9.95
C VAL A 449 0.77 -28.81 10.61
N ARG A 450 1.60 -28.70 11.65
CA ARG A 450 2.07 -29.89 12.41
C ARG A 450 0.93 -30.58 13.16
N ALA A 451 0.01 -29.80 13.72
CA ALA A 451 -1.16 -30.33 14.40
C ALA A 451 -2.18 -30.97 13.43
N ASP A 452 -2.35 -30.36 12.24
CA ASP A 452 -3.19 -30.88 11.16
C ASP A 452 -2.50 -30.67 9.78
N PRO A 453 -1.88 -31.72 9.24
CA PRO A 453 -1.19 -31.67 7.94
C PRO A 453 -2.11 -31.28 6.76
N SER A 454 -3.43 -31.40 6.88
CA SER A 454 -4.37 -30.99 5.84
C SER A 454 -4.37 -29.47 5.63
N LEU A 455 -3.96 -28.70 6.63
CA LEU A 455 -3.85 -27.23 6.58
C LEU A 455 -2.73 -26.74 5.67
N ALA A 456 -1.78 -27.59 5.30
CA ALA A 456 -0.76 -27.25 4.30
C ALA A 456 -1.32 -27.10 2.89
N ARG A 457 -2.53 -27.65 2.61
CA ARG A 457 -3.15 -27.59 1.30
C ARG A 457 -3.60 -26.18 0.95
N PRO A 458 -3.55 -25.79 -0.33
CA PRO A 458 -4.20 -24.57 -0.81
C PRO A 458 -5.68 -24.51 -0.46
N VAL A 459 -6.23 -23.30 -0.29
CA VAL A 459 -7.66 -23.07 -0.05
C VAL A 459 -8.50 -23.37 -1.30
N ALA A 460 -7.90 -23.20 -2.49
CA ALA A 460 -8.50 -23.53 -3.79
C ALA A 460 -7.40 -23.87 -4.80
N ASP A 461 -7.76 -24.55 -5.88
CA ASP A 461 -6.84 -24.84 -6.99
C ASP A 461 -6.31 -23.54 -7.61
N GLY A 462 -5.00 -23.49 -7.87
CA GLY A 462 -4.32 -22.30 -8.40
C GLY A 462 -4.11 -21.17 -7.38
N CYS A 463 -4.55 -21.33 -6.13
CA CYS A 463 -4.35 -20.37 -5.06
C CYS A 463 -3.11 -20.74 -4.23
N ALA A 464 -2.20 -19.80 -4.06
CA ALA A 464 -1.02 -20.02 -3.22
C ALA A 464 -1.31 -19.90 -1.71
N THR A 465 -2.48 -19.38 -1.30
CA THR A 465 -2.87 -19.26 0.11
C THR A 465 -3.26 -20.62 0.66
N THR A 466 -2.64 -21.00 1.77
CA THR A 466 -2.89 -22.29 2.42
C THR A 466 -4.06 -22.21 3.40
N ARG A 467 -4.64 -23.35 3.74
CA ARG A 467 -5.69 -23.46 4.78
C ARG A 467 -5.15 -23.03 6.16
N ALA A 468 -3.86 -23.22 6.43
CA ALA A 468 -3.23 -22.72 7.65
C ALA A 468 -3.26 -21.19 7.73
N GLU A 469 -3.02 -20.48 6.61
CA GLU A 469 -3.13 -19.02 6.59
C GLU A 469 -4.56 -18.55 6.85
N PHE A 470 -5.55 -19.33 6.39
CA PHE A 470 -6.96 -19.06 6.63
C PHE A 470 -7.34 -19.34 8.09
N ALA A 471 -6.95 -20.50 8.63
CA ALA A 471 -7.17 -20.85 10.03
C ALA A 471 -6.51 -19.90 11.01
N TYR A 472 -5.34 -19.36 10.66
CA TYR A 472 -4.64 -18.36 11.47
C TYR A 472 -5.34 -17.00 11.49
N ALA A 473 -6.17 -16.70 10.49
CA ALA A 473 -6.91 -15.44 10.39
C ALA A 473 -8.26 -15.43 11.11
N ILE A 474 -8.74 -16.60 11.57
CA ILE A 474 -9.97 -16.78 12.33
C ILE A 474 -9.68 -16.69 13.84
#